data_ce0b5b564c4fcf92b6391cb643a04ec4
#
_entry.id   ce0b5b564c4fcf92b6391cb643a04ec4
#
_cell.length_a   1.000
_cell.length_b   1.000
_cell.length_c   1.000
_cell.angle_alpha   90.00
_cell.angle_beta   90.00
_cell.angle_gamma   90.00
#
_symmetry.space_group_name_H-M   'P 1'
#
loop_
_entity.id
_entity.type
_entity.pdbx_description
1 polymer ?
#
loop_
_entity_poly.entity_id
_entity_poly.type
_entity_poly.pdbx_seq_one_letter_code
_entity_poly.pdbx_strand_id
1 'polypeptide(L)'
;MRKLISILIILALALGVLPATGVFASETGTTSGSFSVGAVAPSVTGLQVYSDAGLTTVASALTPQVLYYAKVTVSDANTLNSIKQMKLKMFYDVGATHPDEATIAAGVAETAAIFTWTKAGNTWAVDAGASPSWAIVSGSSVLPTMTASSGDWIFAIKVGKVATESLGANVWDLHARATDNANLTSGYYLWGKTVLWYGEVQVNTANVNFGAVALGSGFGSAVNQVTNVSATFICNGDYSEQLKSSATWTGTSNNATLDPNGNTVNGGEFALKAWPTAVFGSAQLLNATGVNMHDDTQTSETGDVYSTYTLWLKIASVFPVDVYSGTITFVIINR
;
A
#
# COMPACT_ATOMS: atom_id res chain seq x y z
N MET A 1 104.88 42.44 -34.27
CA MET A 1 104.15 41.15 -34.17
C MET A 1 103.98 40.60 -32.74
N ARG A 2 105.00 40.63 -31.85
CA ARG A 2 104.91 40.07 -30.47
C ARG A 2 103.76 40.73 -29.60
N LYS A 3 103.57 42.05 -29.70
CA LYS A 3 102.54 42.77 -28.92
C LYS A 3 101.10 42.47 -29.34
N LEU A 4 100.86 42.18 -30.62
CA LEU A 4 99.58 41.86 -31.13
C LEU A 4 99.09 40.44 -30.69
N ILE A 5 100.02 39.50 -30.60
CA ILE A 5 99.79 38.16 -30.13
C ILE A 5 99.41 38.12 -28.65
N SER A 6 100.05 38.94 -27.84
CA SER A 6 99.73 39.06 -26.40
C SER A 6 98.34 39.66 -26.13
N ILE A 7 97.93 40.63 -26.93
CA ILE A 7 96.57 41.20 -26.81
C ILE A 7 95.51 40.20 -27.23
N LEU A 8 95.76 39.40 -28.27
CA LEU A 8 94.86 38.41 -28.72
C LEU A 8 94.63 37.25 -27.69
N ILE A 9 95.79 36.88 -27.01
CA ILE A 9 95.70 35.86 -25.95
C ILE A 9 94.97 36.35 -24.72
N ILE A 10 95.17 37.61 -24.32
CA ILE A 10 94.45 38.21 -23.19
C ILE A 10 92.94 38.35 -23.54
N LEU A 11 92.61 38.75 -24.76
CA LEU A 11 91.21 38.83 -25.18
C LEU A 11 90.55 37.47 -25.24
N ALA A 12 91.25 36.43 -25.69
CA ALA A 12 90.73 35.06 -25.71
C ALA A 12 90.57 34.49 -24.29
N LEU A 13 91.51 34.86 -23.35
CA LEU A 13 91.38 34.46 -21.95
C LEU A 13 90.25 35.23 -21.24
N ALA A 14 90.01 36.50 -21.58
CA ALA A 14 88.93 37.30 -21.02
C ALA A 14 87.53 36.82 -21.51
N LEU A 15 87.49 36.35 -22.72
CA LEU A 15 86.25 35.74 -23.20
C LEU A 15 85.98 34.34 -22.62
N GLY A 16 87.06 33.62 -22.19
CA GLY A 16 86.94 32.31 -21.57
C GLY A 16 86.53 32.33 -20.10
N VAL A 17 86.50 33.50 -19.43
CA VAL A 17 86.08 33.62 -18.04
C VAL A 17 84.72 34.32 -17.86
N LEU A 18 84.01 34.51 -18.93
CA LEU A 18 82.58 34.84 -18.74
C LEU A 18 81.93 33.66 -18.05
N PRO A 19 81.40 33.86 -16.84
CA PRO A 19 80.59 32.79 -16.25
C PRO A 19 79.51 32.52 -17.27
N ALA A 20 79.50 31.32 -17.76
CA ALA A 20 78.28 30.79 -18.43
C ALA A 20 77.15 30.89 -17.42
N THR A 21 76.51 32.06 -17.36
CA THR A 21 75.23 32.16 -16.76
C THR A 21 74.36 31.24 -17.61
N GLY A 22 74.40 29.94 -17.25
CA GLY A 22 73.38 28.99 -17.74
C GLY A 22 72.05 29.62 -17.37
N VAL A 23 71.44 30.21 -18.37
CA VAL A 23 70.00 30.46 -18.27
C VAL A 23 69.41 29.09 -18.19
N PHE A 24 69.30 28.56 -16.98
CA PHE A 24 68.39 27.44 -16.75
C PHE A 24 66.97 27.98 -17.03
N ALA A 25 66.57 27.94 -18.26
CA ALA A 25 65.20 28.08 -18.57
C ALA A 25 64.52 26.95 -17.79
N SER A 26 63.81 27.29 -16.72
CA SER A 26 62.94 26.36 -16.04
C SER A 26 61.80 26.05 -17.04
N GLU A 27 62.02 25.07 -17.87
CA GLU A 27 60.95 24.54 -18.67
C GLU A 27 60.04 23.75 -17.72
N THR A 28 58.95 24.37 -17.35
CA THR A 28 57.84 23.63 -16.68
C THR A 28 57.12 22.82 -17.73
N GLY A 29 57.51 21.58 -17.88
CA GLY A 29 56.71 20.60 -18.63
C GLY A 29 55.52 20.17 -17.78
N THR A 30 54.30 20.49 -18.21
CA THR A 30 53.08 19.93 -17.61
C THR A 30 52.70 18.66 -18.36
N THR A 31 52.53 17.55 -17.63
CA THR A 31 51.90 16.36 -18.15
C THR A 31 50.52 16.23 -17.51
N SER A 32 49.51 15.91 -18.30
CA SER A 32 48.19 15.60 -17.78
C SER A 32 48.16 14.13 -17.33
N GLY A 33 47.88 13.90 -16.05
CA GLY A 33 47.59 12.58 -15.52
C GLY A 33 46.06 12.39 -15.41
N SER A 34 45.57 11.22 -15.75
CA SER A 34 44.18 10.83 -15.49
C SER A 34 44.14 9.47 -14.80
N PHE A 35 43.21 9.31 -13.88
CA PHE A 35 42.88 8.00 -13.32
C PHE A 35 41.37 7.85 -13.29
N SER A 36 40.86 6.62 -13.38
CA SER A 36 39.47 6.29 -13.18
C SER A 36 39.29 5.40 -11.94
N VAL A 37 38.33 5.70 -11.12
CA VAL A 37 37.93 4.82 -10.04
C VAL A 37 36.83 3.89 -10.60
N GLY A 38 37.05 2.60 -10.51
CA GLY A 38 36.07 1.60 -10.94
C GLY A 38 34.79 1.70 -10.09
N ALA A 39 33.63 1.48 -10.71
CA ALA A 39 32.38 1.37 -9.98
C ALA A 39 32.38 0.07 -9.15
N VAL A 40 31.96 0.17 -7.90
CA VAL A 40 31.75 -0.95 -6.99
C VAL A 40 30.26 -1.07 -6.76
N ALA A 41 29.72 -2.30 -6.81
CA ALA A 41 28.31 -2.51 -6.54
C ALA A 41 27.94 -2.06 -5.12
N PRO A 42 26.77 -1.44 -4.95
CA PRO A 42 26.26 -1.15 -3.61
C PRO A 42 26.04 -2.45 -2.82
N SER A 43 25.93 -2.36 -1.51
CA SER A 43 25.57 -3.48 -0.64
C SER A 43 24.34 -3.12 0.18
N VAL A 44 23.26 -3.85 -0.01
CA VAL A 44 22.09 -3.78 0.88
C VAL A 44 22.33 -4.74 2.03
N THR A 45 22.43 -4.21 3.27
CA THR A 45 22.87 -4.97 4.44
C THR A 45 21.76 -5.22 5.46
N GLY A 46 20.58 -4.59 5.28
CA GLY A 46 19.45 -4.78 6.16
C GLY A 46 18.15 -4.27 5.59
N LEU A 47 17.07 -4.95 5.97
CA LEU A 47 15.68 -4.57 5.70
C LEU A 47 14.84 -4.93 6.92
N GLN A 48 14.08 -3.97 7.44
CA GLN A 48 13.13 -4.20 8.54
C GLN A 48 11.93 -3.28 8.40
N VAL A 49 10.76 -3.75 8.79
CA VAL A 49 9.51 -2.98 8.79
C VAL A 49 9.11 -2.60 10.20
N TYR A 50 8.74 -1.35 10.40
CA TYR A 50 8.34 -0.78 11.69
C TYR A 50 6.93 -0.20 11.61
N SER A 51 6.22 -0.23 12.74
CA SER A 51 4.88 0.35 12.86
C SER A 51 4.88 1.83 13.25
N ASP A 52 6.04 2.41 13.55
CA ASP A 52 6.20 3.79 14.01
C ASP A 52 7.33 4.53 13.28
N ALA A 53 7.18 5.84 13.15
CA ALA A 53 8.16 6.70 12.48
C ALA A 53 9.50 6.80 13.25
N GLY A 54 9.53 6.49 14.53
CA GLY A 54 10.72 6.43 15.36
C GLY A 54 11.55 5.18 15.13
N LEU A 55 11.05 4.22 14.34
CA LEU A 55 11.70 2.95 14.03
C LEU A 55 12.06 2.13 15.28
N THR A 56 11.15 2.14 16.26
CA THR A 56 11.34 1.48 17.57
C THR A 56 10.59 0.16 17.66
N THR A 57 9.42 0.05 17.02
CA THR A 57 8.55 -1.10 17.11
C THR A 57 8.54 -1.87 15.79
N VAL A 58 9.16 -3.03 15.78
CA VAL A 58 9.16 -3.92 14.61
C VAL A 58 7.76 -4.45 14.37
N ALA A 59 7.27 -4.28 13.12
CA ALA A 59 6.00 -4.83 12.69
C ALA A 59 6.17 -6.30 12.25
N SER A 60 5.49 -7.22 12.91
CA SER A 60 5.37 -8.63 12.51
C SER A 60 4.17 -8.84 11.59
N ALA A 61 3.09 -8.10 11.84
CA ALA A 61 1.87 -8.12 11.05
C ALA A 61 1.59 -6.73 10.47
N LEU A 62 0.99 -6.72 9.28
CA LEU A 62 0.68 -5.52 8.51
C LEU A 62 -0.84 -5.46 8.29
N THR A 63 -1.46 -4.43 8.80
CA THR A 63 -2.88 -4.15 8.55
C THR A 63 -2.98 -3.30 7.27
N PRO A 64 -3.78 -3.68 6.27
CA PRO A 64 -4.03 -2.86 5.10
C PRO A 64 -4.43 -1.42 5.47
N GLN A 65 -4.00 -0.46 4.67
CA GLN A 65 -4.23 0.99 4.82
C GLN A 65 -3.57 1.66 6.04
N VAL A 66 -2.91 0.91 6.94
CA VAL A 66 -2.09 1.47 8.02
C VAL A 66 -0.71 1.86 7.48
N LEU A 67 -0.14 2.94 8.00
CA LEU A 67 1.19 3.42 7.62
C LEU A 67 2.29 2.63 8.34
N TYR A 68 3.23 2.10 7.56
CA TYR A 68 4.43 1.40 8.04
C TYR A 68 5.69 2.04 7.46
N TYR A 69 6.83 1.76 8.09
CA TYR A 69 8.13 2.31 7.72
C TYR A 69 9.11 1.16 7.45
N ALA A 70 9.42 0.93 6.18
CA ALA A 70 10.41 -0.06 5.80
C ALA A 70 11.79 0.62 5.73
N LYS A 71 12.67 0.26 6.65
CA LYS A 71 14.05 0.72 6.71
C LYS A 71 14.96 -0.20 5.92
N VAL A 72 15.67 0.36 4.94
CA VAL A 72 16.64 -0.34 4.10
C VAL A 72 18.03 0.26 4.33
N THR A 73 18.93 -0.53 4.91
CA THR A 73 20.31 -0.10 5.14
C THR A 73 21.19 -0.44 3.93
N VAL A 74 21.85 0.57 3.40
CA VAL A 74 22.71 0.45 2.20
C VAL A 74 24.08 1.02 2.48
N SER A 75 25.13 0.41 1.92
CA SER A 75 26.48 0.95 1.88
C SER A 75 27.01 0.94 0.44
N ASP A 76 27.88 1.92 0.12
CA ASP A 76 28.54 2.04 -1.18
C ASP A 76 29.90 2.69 -1.01
N ALA A 77 30.94 2.06 -1.55
CA ALA A 77 32.32 2.59 -1.50
C ALA A 77 32.48 3.91 -2.27
N ASN A 78 31.62 4.16 -3.27
CA ASN A 78 31.58 5.39 -4.06
C ASN A 78 30.67 6.46 -3.47
N THR A 79 30.24 6.31 -2.22
CA THR A 79 29.19 7.05 -1.49
C THR A 79 27.78 6.76 -1.98
N LEU A 80 26.79 7.01 -1.13
CA LEU A 80 25.37 6.80 -1.46
C LEU A 80 24.86 7.69 -2.60
N ASN A 81 25.64 8.73 -2.95
CA ASN A 81 25.34 9.56 -4.12
C ASN A 81 25.49 8.81 -5.47
N SER A 82 26.16 7.65 -5.48
CA SER A 82 26.20 6.74 -6.64
C SER A 82 24.87 6.04 -6.87
N ILE A 83 24.03 5.85 -5.85
CA ILE A 83 22.76 5.16 -5.95
C ILE A 83 21.78 5.99 -6.78
N LYS A 84 21.29 5.41 -7.87
CA LYS A 84 20.31 6.07 -8.74
C LYS A 84 18.87 5.62 -8.49
N GLN A 85 18.69 4.42 -7.91
CA GLN A 85 17.37 3.86 -7.66
C GLN A 85 17.40 2.89 -6.46
N MET A 86 16.36 2.97 -5.65
CA MET A 86 16.02 1.98 -4.62
C MET A 86 14.64 1.41 -4.92
N LYS A 87 14.50 0.10 -4.92
CA LYS A 87 13.23 -0.60 -5.02
C LYS A 87 12.98 -1.43 -3.77
N LEU A 88 11.75 -1.36 -3.28
CA LEU A 88 11.23 -2.25 -2.25
C LEU A 88 10.06 -3.00 -2.87
N LYS A 89 10.21 -4.28 -3.13
CA LYS A 89 9.15 -5.17 -3.61
C LYS A 89 8.56 -5.90 -2.42
N MET A 90 7.24 -5.91 -2.31
CA MET A 90 6.48 -6.71 -1.37
C MET A 90 5.64 -7.68 -2.18
N PHE A 91 5.67 -8.98 -1.84
CA PHE A 91 5.00 -10.02 -2.63
C PHE A 91 4.50 -11.16 -1.74
N TYR A 92 3.38 -11.75 -2.17
CA TYR A 92 2.74 -12.87 -1.49
C TYR A 92 3.45 -14.18 -1.82
N ASP A 93 3.85 -14.92 -0.79
CA ASP A 93 4.54 -16.19 -0.87
C ASP A 93 3.64 -17.32 -0.36
N VAL A 94 3.19 -18.16 -1.28
CA VAL A 94 2.34 -19.31 -0.97
C VAL A 94 3.19 -20.43 -0.37
N GLY A 95 2.88 -20.79 0.86
CA GLY A 95 3.53 -21.89 1.57
C GLY A 95 4.92 -21.54 2.13
N ALA A 96 5.26 -20.26 2.24
CA ALA A 96 6.54 -19.76 2.75
C ALA A 96 7.75 -20.44 2.08
N THR A 97 7.74 -20.49 0.75
CA THR A 97 8.76 -21.14 -0.09
C THR A 97 9.97 -20.25 -0.35
N HIS A 98 9.84 -18.95 -0.05
CA HIS A 98 10.85 -17.92 -0.24
C HIS A 98 11.42 -17.87 -1.68
N PRO A 99 10.55 -17.66 -2.68
CA PRO A 99 10.96 -17.64 -4.08
C PRO A 99 11.89 -16.46 -4.38
N ASP A 100 12.70 -16.59 -5.43
CA ASP A 100 13.46 -15.45 -5.95
C ASP A 100 12.52 -14.37 -6.46
N GLU A 101 12.74 -13.12 -6.06
CA GLU A 101 11.92 -11.97 -6.43
C GLU A 101 11.80 -11.79 -7.95
N ALA A 102 12.82 -12.23 -8.70
CA ALA A 102 12.84 -12.16 -10.16
C ALA A 102 11.77 -13.07 -10.80
N THR A 103 11.32 -14.11 -10.09
CA THR A 103 10.26 -15.03 -10.56
C THR A 103 8.86 -14.51 -10.28
N ILE A 104 8.73 -13.49 -9.43
CA ILE A 104 7.44 -12.90 -9.07
C ILE A 104 7.08 -11.79 -10.06
N ALA A 105 5.90 -11.89 -10.65
CA ALA A 105 5.41 -10.86 -11.56
C ALA A 105 5.41 -9.46 -10.90
N ALA A 106 5.82 -8.45 -11.65
CA ALA A 106 5.82 -7.09 -11.16
C ALA A 106 4.38 -6.57 -11.03
N GLY A 107 4.01 -6.08 -9.84
CA GLY A 107 2.79 -5.31 -9.63
C GLY A 107 1.52 -6.07 -10.01
N VAL A 108 1.29 -7.24 -9.43
CA VAL A 108 -0.02 -7.92 -9.49
C VAL A 108 -0.87 -7.35 -8.34
N ALA A 109 -2.05 -6.84 -8.68
CA ALA A 109 -2.88 -6.00 -7.82
C ALA A 109 -3.01 -6.50 -6.36
N GLU A 110 -3.27 -7.80 -6.19
CA GLU A 110 -3.55 -8.43 -4.91
C GLU A 110 -2.32 -9.10 -4.28
N THR A 111 -1.30 -9.45 -5.07
CA THR A 111 -0.20 -10.32 -4.63
C THR A 111 1.18 -9.69 -4.70
N ALA A 112 1.35 -8.52 -5.29
CA ALA A 112 2.64 -7.82 -5.31
C ALA A 112 2.52 -6.32 -5.51
N ALA A 113 3.40 -5.56 -4.84
CA ALA A 113 3.61 -4.14 -5.07
C ALA A 113 5.09 -3.81 -5.07
N ILE A 114 5.51 -2.83 -5.87
CA ILE A 114 6.87 -2.32 -5.92
C ILE A 114 6.85 -0.83 -5.61
N PHE A 115 7.58 -0.45 -4.58
CA PHE A 115 7.79 0.92 -4.18
C PHE A 115 9.17 1.35 -4.66
N THR A 116 9.24 2.43 -5.42
CA THR A 116 10.47 2.88 -6.06
C THR A 116 10.82 4.30 -5.62
N TRP A 117 12.04 4.48 -5.15
CA TRP A 117 12.68 5.79 -5.12
C TRP A 117 13.64 5.94 -6.31
N THR A 118 13.58 7.08 -6.98
CA THR A 118 14.48 7.42 -8.09
C THR A 118 15.18 8.72 -7.80
N LYS A 119 16.51 8.73 -7.92
CA LYS A 119 17.35 9.91 -7.69
C LYS A 119 17.03 11.06 -8.64
N ALA A 120 16.80 10.75 -9.93
CA ALA A 120 16.36 11.73 -10.91
C ALA A 120 14.99 12.29 -10.48
N GLY A 121 14.95 13.56 -10.11
CA GLY A 121 13.77 14.24 -9.60
C GLY A 121 13.43 13.93 -8.13
N ASN A 122 14.19 13.09 -7.43
CA ASN A 122 13.93 12.69 -6.04
C ASN A 122 12.49 12.23 -5.84
N THR A 123 12.05 11.27 -6.65
CA THR A 123 10.67 10.82 -6.71
C THR A 123 10.47 9.51 -5.98
N TRP A 124 9.32 9.40 -5.32
CA TRP A 124 8.81 8.18 -4.70
C TRP A 124 7.52 7.78 -5.40
N ALA A 125 7.42 6.53 -5.83
CA ALA A 125 6.27 6.04 -6.56
C ALA A 125 5.95 4.57 -6.21
N VAL A 126 4.71 4.16 -6.44
CA VAL A 126 4.32 2.76 -6.55
C VAL A 126 4.33 2.42 -8.04
N ASP A 127 5.01 1.35 -8.42
CA ASP A 127 5.11 0.94 -9.82
C ASP A 127 3.73 0.48 -10.34
N ALA A 128 3.52 0.63 -11.65
CA ALA A 128 2.27 0.23 -12.30
C ALA A 128 1.98 -1.27 -12.12
N GLY A 129 0.69 -1.61 -12.01
CA GLY A 129 0.19 -2.98 -11.85
C GLY A 129 -0.19 -3.33 -10.41
N ALA A 130 0.31 -2.62 -9.39
CA ALA A 130 -0.25 -2.70 -8.05
C ALA A 130 -1.65 -2.06 -8.02
N SER A 131 -2.52 -2.51 -7.10
CA SER A 131 -3.83 -1.87 -6.94
C SER A 131 -3.69 -0.42 -6.46
N PRO A 132 -4.64 0.47 -6.79
CA PRO A 132 -4.55 1.90 -6.47
C PRO A 132 -4.46 2.22 -4.97
N SER A 133 -4.85 1.29 -4.10
CA SER A 133 -4.79 1.50 -2.65
C SER A 133 -3.41 1.24 -2.03
N TRP A 134 -2.47 0.63 -2.77
CA TRP A 134 -1.07 0.62 -2.37
C TRP A 134 -0.50 2.03 -2.44
N ALA A 135 0.17 2.46 -1.40
CA ALA A 135 0.67 3.83 -1.37
C ALA A 135 2.09 3.91 -0.79
N ILE A 136 2.86 4.86 -1.33
CA ILE A 136 4.07 5.38 -0.69
C ILE A 136 3.80 6.83 -0.27
N VAL A 137 4.05 7.12 0.99
CA VAL A 137 3.83 8.46 1.56
C VAL A 137 5.15 9.22 1.48
N SER A 138 5.36 9.92 0.37
CA SER A 138 6.63 10.60 0.06
C SER A 138 7.06 11.60 1.13
N GLY A 139 6.12 12.33 1.73
CA GLY A 139 6.40 13.30 2.81
C GLY A 139 6.84 12.67 4.14
N SER A 140 6.65 11.35 4.31
CA SER A 140 7.11 10.58 5.47
C SER A 140 8.25 9.62 5.12
N SER A 141 8.60 9.50 3.85
CA SER A 141 9.76 8.74 3.38
C SER A 141 11.04 9.56 3.54
N VAL A 142 12.14 8.91 3.91
CA VAL A 142 13.38 9.62 4.28
C VAL A 142 14.56 9.08 3.49
N LEU A 143 15.41 9.98 3.04
CA LEU A 143 16.70 9.67 2.42
C LEU A 143 17.84 9.72 3.44
N PRO A 144 18.87 8.91 3.26
CA PRO A 144 20.12 9.06 4.03
C PRO A 144 20.90 10.30 3.59
N THR A 145 21.97 10.61 4.32
CA THR A 145 22.96 11.58 3.87
C THR A 145 23.71 11.03 2.66
N MET A 146 23.42 11.54 1.47
CA MET A 146 23.89 10.98 0.20
C MET A 146 25.42 11.04 0.02
N THR A 147 26.12 11.91 0.72
CA THR A 147 27.60 12.00 0.71
C THR A 147 28.27 10.98 1.64
N ALA A 148 27.50 10.28 2.47
CA ALA A 148 28.03 9.21 3.32
C ALA A 148 28.27 7.93 2.52
N SER A 149 29.08 7.02 3.06
CA SER A 149 29.32 5.68 2.50
C SER A 149 28.27 4.65 2.93
N SER A 150 27.41 5.00 3.90
CA SER A 150 26.34 4.13 4.36
C SER A 150 25.18 4.95 4.96
N GLY A 151 23.97 4.40 4.93
CA GLY A 151 22.79 5.04 5.50
C GLY A 151 21.50 4.29 5.20
N ASP A 152 20.39 4.83 5.73
CA ASP A 152 19.10 4.18 5.70
C ASP A 152 18.12 4.92 4.79
N TRP A 153 17.53 4.23 3.79
CA TRP A 153 16.32 4.65 3.11
C TRP A 153 15.12 4.21 3.91
N ILE A 154 14.20 5.12 4.20
CA ILE A 154 12.94 4.82 4.88
C ILE A 154 11.80 4.95 3.88
N PHE A 155 11.16 3.85 3.55
CA PHE A 155 9.96 3.81 2.73
C PHE A 155 8.74 3.86 3.66
N ALA A 156 8.01 4.95 3.65
CA ALA A 156 6.74 5.07 4.36
C ALA A 156 5.62 4.54 3.47
N ILE A 157 5.12 3.34 3.74
CA ILE A 157 4.24 2.59 2.86
C ILE A 157 2.89 2.26 3.51
N LYS A 158 1.87 2.10 2.68
CA LYS A 158 0.59 1.48 3.06
C LYS A 158 0.35 0.24 2.21
N VAL A 159 -0.02 -0.85 2.86
CA VAL A 159 -0.46 -2.09 2.21
C VAL A 159 -1.82 -1.86 1.56
N GLY A 160 -2.01 -2.39 0.36
CA GLY A 160 -3.26 -2.25 -0.39
C GLY A 160 -4.46 -2.89 0.31
N LYS A 161 -5.66 -2.36 0.07
CA LYS A 161 -6.92 -2.88 0.64
C LYS A 161 -7.16 -4.36 0.31
N VAL A 162 -6.75 -4.75 -0.89
CA VAL A 162 -6.93 -6.11 -1.42
C VAL A 162 -5.64 -6.94 -1.42
N ALA A 163 -4.61 -6.50 -0.68
CA ALA A 163 -3.41 -7.32 -0.48
C ALA A 163 -3.80 -8.63 0.21
N THR A 164 -3.64 -9.75 -0.46
CA THR A 164 -4.11 -11.08 -0.03
C THR A 164 -3.79 -11.35 1.43
N GLU A 165 -4.80 -11.74 2.22
CA GLU A 165 -4.63 -12.11 3.62
C GLU A 165 -3.66 -13.28 3.77
N SER A 166 -2.84 -13.24 4.81
CA SER A 166 -1.96 -14.36 5.16
C SER A 166 -2.72 -15.42 5.95
N LEU A 167 -2.94 -16.58 5.33
CA LEU A 167 -3.62 -17.71 5.95
C LEU A 167 -2.70 -18.94 6.01
N GLY A 168 -2.69 -19.64 7.15
CA GLY A 168 -1.88 -20.84 7.33
C GLY A 168 -0.38 -20.56 7.20
N ALA A 169 0.28 -21.22 6.25
CA ALA A 169 1.71 -21.04 5.98
C ALA A 169 2.01 -19.91 4.96
N ASN A 170 0.97 -19.25 4.41
CA ASN A 170 1.18 -18.20 3.43
C ASN A 170 1.62 -16.90 4.11
N VAL A 171 2.63 -16.26 3.55
CA VAL A 171 3.27 -15.07 4.12
C VAL A 171 3.48 -14.00 3.05
N TRP A 172 3.93 -12.85 3.48
CA TRP A 172 4.42 -11.80 2.61
C TRP A 172 5.91 -11.62 2.81
N ASP A 173 6.63 -11.61 1.72
CA ASP A 173 8.06 -11.39 1.70
C ASP A 173 8.38 -10.02 1.10
N LEU A 174 9.49 -9.45 1.53
CA LEU A 174 9.96 -8.18 1.03
C LEU A 174 11.38 -8.36 0.46
N HIS A 175 11.66 -7.71 -0.66
CA HIS A 175 12.98 -7.61 -1.26
C HIS A 175 13.34 -6.15 -1.52
N ALA A 176 14.42 -5.68 -0.88
CA ALA A 176 14.99 -4.38 -1.16
C ALA A 176 16.14 -4.52 -2.15
N ARG A 177 16.19 -3.64 -3.17
CA ARG A 177 17.22 -3.64 -4.20
C ARG A 177 17.76 -2.23 -4.43
N ALA A 178 19.07 -2.09 -4.32
CA ALA A 178 19.80 -0.87 -4.69
C ALA A 178 20.37 -1.01 -6.10
N THR A 179 20.35 0.06 -6.88
CA THR A 179 20.99 0.16 -8.19
C THR A 179 21.80 1.44 -8.26
N ASP A 180 23.08 1.34 -8.64
CA ASP A 180 23.97 2.49 -8.79
C ASP A 180 23.91 3.10 -10.21
N ASN A 181 24.70 4.18 -10.42
CA ASN A 181 24.82 4.85 -11.71
C ASN A 181 25.46 3.98 -12.80
N ALA A 182 26.24 2.96 -12.43
CA ALA A 182 26.84 2.01 -13.35
C ALA A 182 25.94 0.80 -13.66
N ASN A 183 24.71 0.77 -13.12
CA ASN A 183 23.75 -0.34 -13.18
C ASN A 183 24.16 -1.59 -12.38
N LEU A 184 25.13 -1.48 -11.49
CA LEU A 184 25.43 -2.55 -10.55
C LEU A 184 24.34 -2.60 -9.47
N THR A 185 24.01 -3.81 -9.02
CA THR A 185 22.89 -4.01 -8.11
C THR A 185 23.26 -4.92 -6.94
N SER A 186 22.56 -4.71 -5.83
CA SER A 186 22.54 -5.60 -4.67
C SER A 186 21.15 -5.64 -4.08
N GLY A 187 20.79 -6.73 -3.43
CA GLY A 187 19.48 -6.90 -2.79
C GLY A 187 19.58 -7.58 -1.44
N TYR A 188 18.48 -7.48 -0.68
CA TYR A 188 18.31 -8.09 0.63
C TYR A 188 16.86 -8.49 0.84
N TYR A 189 16.62 -9.68 1.39
CA TYR A 189 15.30 -10.21 1.66
C TYR A 189 14.92 -10.07 3.14
N LEU A 190 13.64 -9.84 3.38
CA LEU A 190 12.99 -9.95 4.68
C LEU A 190 11.78 -10.88 4.51
N TRP A 191 11.79 -11.99 5.18
CA TRP A 191 10.84 -13.08 5.04
C TRP A 191 9.75 -13.04 6.10
N GLY A 192 8.59 -13.60 5.79
CA GLY A 192 7.60 -14.03 6.76
C GLY A 192 6.80 -12.94 7.43
N LYS A 193 6.39 -11.88 6.72
CA LYS A 193 5.41 -10.92 7.24
C LYS A 193 3.99 -11.44 7.06
N THR A 194 3.11 -11.11 7.99
CA THR A 194 1.68 -11.41 7.91
C THR A 194 0.92 -10.18 7.46
N VAL A 195 0.06 -10.30 6.45
CA VAL A 195 -0.96 -9.30 6.14
C VAL A 195 -2.27 -9.76 6.77
N LEU A 196 -2.84 -8.90 7.62
CA LEU A 196 -4.08 -9.18 8.33
C LEU A 196 -5.29 -9.01 7.42
N TRP A 197 -6.39 -9.65 7.80
CA TRP A 197 -7.66 -9.46 7.15
C TRP A 197 -8.10 -8.00 7.17
N TYR A 198 -8.70 -7.57 6.07
CA TYR A 198 -9.28 -6.25 5.89
C TYR A 198 -10.63 -6.36 5.19
N GLY A 199 -11.63 -5.68 5.71
CA GLY A 199 -12.94 -5.56 5.10
C GLY A 199 -13.48 -4.13 5.21
N GLU A 200 -14.10 -3.65 4.12
CA GLU A 200 -14.72 -2.34 4.01
C GLU A 200 -16.08 -2.47 3.34
N VAL A 201 -17.07 -1.72 3.81
CA VAL A 201 -18.40 -1.65 3.23
C VAL A 201 -18.73 -0.22 2.85
N GLN A 202 -19.11 -0.02 1.60
CA GLN A 202 -19.65 1.24 1.11
C GLN A 202 -21.13 1.07 0.76
N VAL A 203 -22.01 1.75 1.50
CA VAL A 203 -23.46 1.70 1.23
C VAL A 203 -23.78 2.60 0.04
N ASN A 204 -24.33 2.03 -1.02
CA ASN A 204 -24.66 2.74 -2.26
C ASN A 204 -26.09 3.29 -2.24
N THR A 205 -27.01 2.65 -1.48
CA THR A 205 -28.39 3.10 -1.36
C THR A 205 -28.58 3.90 -0.08
N ALA A 206 -28.70 5.20 -0.19
CA ALA A 206 -28.76 6.10 0.96
C ALA A 206 -30.06 5.96 1.79
N ASN A 207 -31.18 5.60 1.15
CA ASN A 207 -32.49 5.50 1.82
C ASN A 207 -33.27 4.29 1.31
N VAL A 208 -33.88 3.57 2.24
CA VAL A 208 -34.85 2.50 2.01
C VAL A 208 -36.21 3.00 2.45
N ASN A 209 -37.13 3.20 1.52
CA ASN A 209 -38.48 3.71 1.80
C ASN A 209 -39.54 2.72 1.33
N PHE A 210 -40.27 2.13 2.25
CA PHE A 210 -41.37 1.21 1.96
C PHE A 210 -42.69 1.92 1.58
N GLY A 211 -42.73 3.27 1.69
CA GLY A 211 -43.93 4.05 1.45
C GLY A 211 -45.02 3.81 2.49
N ALA A 212 -46.28 4.01 2.09
CA ALA A 212 -47.45 3.71 2.94
C ALA A 212 -47.72 2.21 2.95
N VAL A 213 -47.67 1.60 4.13
CA VAL A 213 -47.83 0.16 4.35
C VAL A 213 -49.24 -0.12 4.94
N ALA A 214 -49.99 -1.02 4.32
CA ALA A 214 -51.32 -1.39 4.81
C ALA A 214 -51.23 -2.28 6.07
N LEU A 215 -52.10 -2.02 7.05
CA LEU A 215 -52.15 -2.80 8.29
C LEU A 215 -52.39 -4.31 8.01
N GLY A 216 -51.65 -5.14 8.76
CA GLY A 216 -51.72 -6.60 8.63
C GLY A 216 -51.21 -7.16 7.31
N SER A 217 -50.51 -6.33 6.52
CA SER A 217 -49.94 -6.82 5.27
C SER A 217 -48.77 -7.77 5.54
N GLY A 218 -48.89 -8.95 4.90
CA GLY A 218 -47.84 -9.99 5.01
C GLY A 218 -46.63 -9.76 4.12
N PHE A 219 -45.64 -10.61 4.28
CA PHE A 219 -44.54 -10.72 3.35
C PHE A 219 -44.99 -11.16 1.95
N GLY A 220 -44.19 -10.85 0.94
CA GLY A 220 -44.42 -11.26 -0.44
C GLY A 220 -45.31 -10.31 -1.25
N SER A 221 -45.80 -9.22 -0.63
CA SER A 221 -46.52 -8.17 -1.34
C SER A 221 -45.58 -7.21 -2.05
N ALA A 222 -45.83 -6.92 -3.31
CA ALA A 222 -45.07 -5.89 -4.06
C ALA A 222 -45.21 -4.49 -3.45
N VAL A 223 -46.24 -4.25 -2.66
CA VAL A 223 -46.47 -2.95 -1.98
C VAL A 223 -45.50 -2.71 -0.82
N ASN A 224 -45.01 -3.78 -0.21
CA ASN A 224 -44.12 -3.72 0.95
C ASN A 224 -42.69 -4.16 0.59
N GLN A 225 -42.30 -3.94 -0.64
CA GLN A 225 -41.03 -4.37 -1.16
C GLN A 225 -40.21 -3.16 -1.60
N VAL A 226 -38.91 -3.16 -1.24
CA VAL A 226 -37.92 -2.23 -1.79
C VAL A 226 -36.84 -3.06 -2.47
N THR A 227 -36.63 -2.79 -3.74
CA THR A 227 -35.62 -3.46 -4.57
C THR A 227 -34.40 -2.57 -4.79
N ASN A 228 -33.30 -3.16 -5.27
CA ASN A 228 -32.08 -2.46 -5.65
C ASN A 228 -31.39 -1.74 -4.46
N VAL A 229 -31.53 -2.26 -3.26
CA VAL A 229 -30.77 -1.80 -2.10
C VAL A 229 -29.39 -2.42 -2.16
N SER A 230 -28.33 -1.60 -2.28
CA SER A 230 -26.99 -2.11 -2.55
C SER A 230 -25.90 -1.51 -1.68
N ALA A 231 -24.86 -2.30 -1.48
CA ALA A 231 -23.59 -1.92 -0.90
C ALA A 231 -22.46 -2.54 -1.72
N THR A 232 -21.27 -1.91 -1.68
CA THR A 232 -20.04 -2.46 -2.23
C THR A 232 -19.19 -2.98 -1.10
N PHE A 233 -18.68 -4.20 -1.22
CA PHE A 233 -17.80 -4.85 -0.28
C PHE A 233 -16.40 -4.93 -0.87
N ILE A 234 -15.38 -4.52 -0.10
CA ILE A 234 -13.97 -4.63 -0.47
C ILE A 234 -13.29 -5.46 0.61
N CYS A 235 -12.64 -6.55 0.23
CA CYS A 235 -12.02 -7.48 1.17
C CYS A 235 -10.78 -8.14 0.59
N ASN A 236 -9.79 -8.42 1.44
CA ASN A 236 -8.55 -9.08 1.06
C ASN A 236 -8.49 -10.58 1.37
N GLY A 237 -9.57 -11.15 1.85
CA GLY A 237 -9.69 -12.57 2.21
C GLY A 237 -11.14 -13.03 2.13
N ASP A 238 -11.42 -14.22 2.63
CA ASP A 238 -12.78 -14.76 2.68
C ASP A 238 -13.66 -13.96 3.64
N TYR A 239 -14.93 -13.75 3.28
CA TYR A 239 -15.82 -12.94 4.08
C TYR A 239 -17.27 -13.40 3.99
N SER A 240 -18.08 -12.95 4.97
CA SER A 240 -19.53 -13.07 4.97
C SER A 240 -20.18 -11.70 4.92
N GLU A 241 -21.14 -11.52 4.03
CA GLU A 241 -22.03 -10.36 3.99
C GLU A 241 -23.19 -10.56 4.95
N GLN A 242 -23.40 -9.62 5.85
CA GLN A 242 -24.53 -9.66 6.77
C GLN A 242 -25.38 -8.39 6.69
N LEU A 243 -26.67 -8.55 6.92
CA LEU A 243 -27.59 -7.45 7.14
C LEU A 243 -28.22 -7.53 8.53
N LYS A 244 -28.44 -6.36 9.14
CA LYS A 244 -29.19 -6.23 10.39
C LYS A 244 -30.08 -5.00 10.33
N SER A 245 -31.14 -5.02 11.14
CA SER A 245 -31.98 -3.84 11.39
C SER A 245 -31.86 -3.39 12.84
N SER A 246 -32.01 -2.10 13.11
CA SER A 246 -32.22 -1.66 14.49
C SER A 246 -33.42 -2.37 15.12
N ALA A 247 -33.30 -2.73 16.41
CA ALA A 247 -34.36 -3.42 17.16
C ALA A 247 -35.62 -2.58 17.28
N THR A 248 -35.47 -1.26 17.23
CA THR A 248 -36.56 -0.28 17.34
C THR A 248 -36.46 0.70 16.18
N TRP A 249 -37.58 0.97 15.54
CA TRP A 249 -37.76 2.10 14.64
C TRP A 249 -38.61 3.16 15.33
N THR A 250 -38.11 4.38 15.33
CA THR A 250 -38.71 5.49 16.06
C THR A 250 -39.64 6.29 15.15
N GLY A 251 -40.86 6.51 15.57
CA GLY A 251 -41.80 7.48 14.99
C GLY A 251 -41.87 8.76 15.75
N THR A 252 -42.74 9.68 15.33
CA THR A 252 -42.93 10.97 15.99
C THR A 252 -43.54 10.80 17.38
N SER A 253 -44.49 9.88 17.53
CA SER A 253 -45.25 9.67 18.77
C SER A 253 -45.15 8.24 19.30
N ASN A 254 -44.78 7.29 18.47
CA ASN A 254 -44.76 5.87 18.79
C ASN A 254 -43.43 5.23 18.37
N ASN A 255 -43.13 4.08 18.93
CA ASN A 255 -42.01 3.22 18.49
C ASN A 255 -42.54 1.93 17.89
N ALA A 256 -41.86 1.43 16.86
CA ALA A 256 -42.08 0.13 16.28
C ALA A 256 -40.99 -0.85 16.71
N THR A 257 -41.33 -2.07 17.08
CA THR A 257 -40.37 -3.07 17.56
C THR A 257 -40.16 -4.14 16.49
N LEU A 258 -38.90 -4.45 16.20
CA LEU A 258 -38.53 -5.54 15.29
C LEU A 258 -38.86 -6.90 15.91
N ASP A 259 -39.69 -7.68 15.24
CA ASP A 259 -39.91 -9.10 15.54
C ASP A 259 -38.97 -9.97 14.68
N PRO A 260 -37.91 -10.54 15.27
CA PRO A 260 -36.95 -11.36 14.53
C PRO A 260 -37.53 -12.73 14.09
N ASN A 261 -38.68 -13.14 14.61
CA ASN A 261 -39.35 -14.39 14.24
C ASN A 261 -40.36 -14.19 13.09
N GLY A 262 -40.67 -12.95 12.73
CA GLY A 262 -41.54 -12.63 11.61
C GLY A 262 -43.03 -12.88 11.86
N ASN A 263 -43.43 -13.09 13.11
CA ASN A 263 -44.84 -13.38 13.46
C ASN A 263 -45.69 -12.11 13.49
N THR A 264 -45.12 -11.00 14.03
CA THR A 264 -45.78 -9.68 14.20
C THR A 264 -47.15 -9.79 14.89
N VAL A 265 -47.19 -10.54 16.00
CA VAL A 265 -48.44 -10.83 16.72
C VAL A 265 -48.86 -9.71 17.64
N ASN A 266 -47.95 -8.90 18.13
CA ASN A 266 -48.28 -7.80 19.04
C ASN A 266 -48.41 -6.48 18.27
N GLY A 267 -49.21 -5.56 18.80
CA GLY A 267 -49.39 -4.23 18.22
C GLY A 267 -48.09 -3.47 18.21
N GLY A 268 -47.79 -2.79 17.09
CA GLY A 268 -46.55 -2.04 16.92
C GLY A 268 -45.33 -2.90 16.56
N GLU A 269 -45.47 -4.18 16.32
CA GLU A 269 -44.39 -5.04 15.81
C GLU A 269 -44.29 -5.01 14.28
N PHE A 270 -43.05 -4.99 13.79
CA PHE A 270 -42.73 -5.16 12.37
C PHE A 270 -41.66 -6.24 12.19
N ALA A 271 -41.61 -6.84 11.01
CA ALA A 271 -40.57 -7.77 10.62
C ALA A 271 -40.01 -7.39 9.25
N LEU A 272 -38.70 -7.61 9.06
CA LEU A 272 -38.00 -7.40 7.82
C LEU A 272 -37.44 -8.73 7.31
N LYS A 273 -37.51 -8.92 6.01
CA LYS A 273 -36.74 -9.93 5.31
C LYS A 273 -35.85 -9.28 4.27
N ALA A 274 -34.72 -9.90 3.98
CA ALA A 274 -33.82 -9.48 2.91
C ALA A 274 -33.27 -10.70 2.16
N TRP A 275 -32.96 -10.52 0.89
CA TRP A 275 -32.21 -11.48 0.09
C TRP A 275 -31.51 -10.78 -1.08
N PRO A 276 -30.31 -11.24 -1.47
CA PRO A 276 -29.73 -10.90 -2.77
C PRO A 276 -30.69 -11.37 -3.85
N THR A 277 -31.06 -10.50 -4.78
CA THR A 277 -32.10 -10.77 -5.78
C THR A 277 -33.54 -10.76 -5.23
N ALA A 278 -34.51 -10.76 -6.14
CA ALA A 278 -35.95 -10.66 -5.75
C ALA A 278 -36.61 -12.03 -5.44
N VAL A 279 -35.84 -13.02 -4.97
CA VAL A 279 -36.34 -14.35 -4.66
C VAL A 279 -36.84 -14.42 -3.21
N PHE A 280 -38.13 -14.14 -3.01
CA PHE A 280 -38.73 -14.12 -1.67
C PHE A 280 -38.60 -15.44 -0.91
N GLY A 281 -38.66 -16.58 -1.59
CA GLY A 281 -38.60 -17.92 -0.95
C GLY A 281 -37.26 -18.19 -0.22
N SER A 282 -36.20 -17.52 -0.61
CA SER A 282 -34.87 -17.60 0.03
C SER A 282 -34.64 -16.51 1.08
N ALA A 283 -35.56 -15.53 1.19
CA ALA A 283 -35.39 -14.35 2.02
C ALA A 283 -35.29 -14.69 3.50
N GLN A 284 -34.21 -14.18 4.14
CA GLN A 284 -33.90 -14.36 5.55
C GLN A 284 -34.57 -13.26 6.40
N LEU A 285 -35.04 -13.60 7.59
CA LEU A 285 -35.54 -12.64 8.56
C LEU A 285 -34.37 -11.89 9.16
N LEU A 286 -34.44 -10.54 9.13
CA LEU A 286 -33.45 -9.69 9.78
C LEU A 286 -33.67 -9.66 11.29
N ASN A 287 -32.56 -9.53 12.01
CA ASN A 287 -32.53 -9.30 13.45
C ASN A 287 -31.59 -8.13 13.79
N ALA A 288 -31.44 -7.82 15.06
CA ALA A 288 -30.59 -6.72 15.51
C ALA A 288 -29.10 -7.09 15.61
N THR A 289 -28.74 -8.37 15.54
CA THR A 289 -27.35 -8.84 15.67
C THR A 289 -26.64 -9.04 14.34
N GLY A 290 -27.39 -9.39 13.30
CA GLY A 290 -26.90 -9.63 11.93
C GLY A 290 -27.29 -11.03 11.43
N VAL A 291 -27.65 -11.10 10.17
CA VAL A 291 -28.03 -12.33 9.47
C VAL A 291 -27.14 -12.48 8.24
N ASN A 292 -26.52 -13.65 8.09
CA ASN A 292 -25.68 -13.93 6.94
C ASN A 292 -26.55 -14.00 5.67
N MET A 293 -26.15 -13.22 4.68
CA MET A 293 -26.82 -13.15 3.38
C MET A 293 -26.06 -13.91 2.31
N HIS A 294 -24.72 -13.82 2.35
CA HIS A 294 -23.84 -14.41 1.35
C HIS A 294 -22.43 -14.59 1.92
N ASP A 295 -21.76 -15.66 1.50
CA ASP A 295 -20.34 -15.90 1.74
C ASP A 295 -19.59 -15.76 0.43
N ASP A 296 -18.45 -15.08 0.47
CA ASP A 296 -17.61 -14.87 -0.71
C ASP A 296 -16.13 -14.88 -0.36
N THR A 297 -15.29 -14.70 -1.38
CA THR A 297 -13.83 -14.69 -1.28
C THR A 297 -13.30 -13.29 -1.52
N GLN A 298 -11.98 -13.13 -1.49
CA GLN A 298 -11.29 -11.89 -1.78
C GLN A 298 -11.85 -11.14 -2.99
N THR A 299 -12.07 -9.83 -2.85
CA THR A 299 -12.58 -8.98 -3.92
C THR A 299 -11.46 -8.31 -4.72
N SER A 300 -11.83 -7.67 -5.83
CA SER A 300 -10.97 -6.71 -6.51
C SER A 300 -10.91 -5.38 -5.75
N GLU A 301 -10.03 -4.47 -6.16
CA GLU A 301 -9.91 -3.10 -5.61
C GLU A 301 -11.18 -2.26 -5.75
N THR A 302 -11.97 -2.51 -6.78
CA THR A 302 -13.26 -1.83 -6.97
C THR A 302 -14.37 -2.42 -6.11
N GLY A 303 -14.07 -3.49 -5.41
CA GLY A 303 -15.02 -4.23 -4.60
C GLY A 303 -15.96 -5.10 -5.42
N ASP A 304 -16.71 -5.92 -4.70
CA ASP A 304 -17.83 -6.66 -5.26
C ASP A 304 -19.12 -5.91 -4.98
N VAL A 305 -19.85 -5.56 -6.03
CA VAL A 305 -21.22 -5.08 -5.96
C VAL A 305 -22.11 -6.30 -6.17
N TYR A 306 -21.90 -7.32 -5.34
CA TYR A 306 -22.53 -8.61 -5.54
C TYR A 306 -24.05 -8.54 -5.43
N SER A 307 -24.59 -7.63 -4.64
CA SER A 307 -25.98 -7.79 -4.28
C SER A 307 -26.75 -6.49 -4.32
N THR A 308 -27.64 -6.41 -5.30
CA THR A 308 -28.84 -5.62 -5.13
C THR A 308 -29.81 -6.42 -4.28
N TYR A 309 -29.87 -6.07 -3.01
CA TYR A 309 -30.83 -6.70 -2.09
C TYR A 309 -32.25 -6.23 -2.37
N THR A 310 -33.19 -7.17 -2.19
CA THR A 310 -34.59 -6.84 -2.03
C THR A 310 -34.97 -6.99 -0.57
N LEU A 311 -35.66 -5.99 -0.04
CA LEU A 311 -36.17 -5.99 1.32
C LEU A 311 -37.69 -6.08 1.28
N TRP A 312 -38.26 -6.84 2.22
CA TRP A 312 -39.70 -6.99 2.41
C TRP A 312 -40.07 -6.64 3.84
N LEU A 313 -41.13 -5.85 3.99
CA LEU A 313 -41.65 -5.43 5.27
C LEU A 313 -42.98 -6.10 5.55
N LYS A 314 -43.17 -6.57 6.79
CA LYS A 314 -44.44 -7.03 7.35
C LYS A 314 -44.75 -6.23 8.61
N ILE A 315 -45.98 -5.79 8.80
CA ILE A 315 -46.41 -5.11 10.04
C ILE A 315 -47.61 -5.87 10.64
N ALA A 316 -47.77 -5.71 11.95
CA ALA A 316 -48.92 -6.26 12.68
C ALA A 316 -50.24 -5.67 12.20
N SER A 317 -51.34 -6.41 12.46
CA SER A 317 -52.72 -5.97 12.13
C SER A 317 -53.16 -4.77 12.99
N VAL A 318 -52.55 -4.60 14.12
CA VAL A 318 -52.71 -3.40 15.01
C VAL A 318 -51.38 -2.65 15.05
N PHE A 319 -51.33 -1.47 14.45
CA PHE A 319 -50.13 -0.69 14.38
C PHE A 319 -50.45 0.81 14.51
N PRO A 320 -49.81 1.56 15.41
CA PRO A 320 -50.07 2.97 15.53
C PRO A 320 -49.74 3.72 14.25
N VAL A 321 -50.58 4.66 13.86
CA VAL A 321 -50.33 5.53 12.70
C VAL A 321 -49.22 6.52 13.03
N ASP A 322 -48.10 6.38 12.33
CA ASP A 322 -46.92 7.27 12.47
C ASP A 322 -46.01 7.10 11.26
N VAL A 323 -44.92 7.90 11.18
CA VAL A 323 -43.83 7.72 10.21
C VAL A 323 -42.62 7.19 10.97
N TYR A 324 -42.32 5.91 10.75
CA TYR A 324 -41.26 5.24 11.47
C TYR A 324 -39.95 5.26 10.67
N SER A 325 -38.86 5.52 11.36
CA SER A 325 -37.49 5.47 10.79
C SER A 325 -36.57 4.63 11.67
N GLY A 326 -35.67 3.91 11.04
CA GLY A 326 -34.67 3.07 11.69
C GLY A 326 -33.50 2.82 10.77
N THR A 327 -32.56 2.00 11.21
CA THR A 327 -31.32 1.73 10.48
C THR A 327 -31.30 0.30 9.97
N ILE A 328 -30.97 0.14 8.70
CA ILE A 328 -30.54 -1.13 8.11
C ILE A 328 -29.03 -1.02 7.89
N THR A 329 -28.27 -1.97 8.43
CA THR A 329 -26.80 -1.93 8.41
C THR A 329 -26.28 -3.12 7.63
N PHE A 330 -25.39 -2.85 6.68
CA PHE A 330 -24.57 -3.84 6.02
C PHE A 330 -23.30 -4.07 6.83
N VAL A 331 -22.92 -5.31 7.00
CA VAL A 331 -21.76 -5.72 7.79
C VAL A 331 -20.93 -6.71 6.98
N ILE A 332 -19.60 -6.55 7.01
CA ILE A 332 -18.65 -7.53 6.47
C ILE A 332 -17.93 -8.19 7.65
N ILE A 333 -17.80 -9.50 7.61
CA ILE A 333 -17.19 -10.30 8.69
C ILE A 333 -16.15 -11.24 8.08
N ASN A 334 -14.99 -11.34 8.71
CA ASN A 334 -13.98 -12.35 8.40
C ASN A 334 -14.57 -13.76 8.62
N ARG A 335 -14.25 -14.68 7.73
CA ARG A 335 -14.77 -16.04 7.70
C ARG A 335 -13.71 -17.09 8.01
#